data_482dc37e6a0340d544ad2d8a1a1d5437
#
_entry.id   482dc37e6a0340d544ad2d8a1a1d5437
#
_cell.length_a   1.000
_cell.length_b   1.000
_cell.length_c   1.000
_cell.angle_alpha   90.00
_cell.angle_beta   90.00
_cell.angle_gamma   90.00
#
_symmetry.space_group_name_H-M   'P 1'
#
loop_
_entity.id
_entity.type
_entity.pdbx_description
1 polymer ?
#
loop_
_entity_poly.entity_id
_entity_poly.type
_entity_poly.pdbx_seq_one_letter_code
_entity_poly.pdbx_strand_id
1 'polypeptide(L)'
;MSYTQSHPDGEIIPPTSSTSTVAGYAPPEAYSPEQARKRREYSVWDPRSAPGTYFLLAINIAVYLWMITHGVNPKEPSEAALINYGANHTWLVLHGEWYRLLTATFVHVGLLHLATNMWCLWNLGILGEPLLGPFGMVAVYMVTGIAGNLLSMGTDVFEFLRYREPGYLFQVGAGASGAVFGIAGILIVLLSNRLLPFPWEELRRLRSSVVKFALINLVIGLSTMFVNVGIRIDNSAHIGGFLSGMALGLPLVPRMTAGRERYLRRQKITFALSCFILALIGYFIAHFA
;
A
#
# COMPACT_ATOMS: atom_id res chain seq x y z
N MET A 1 -13.68 -2.82 52.40
CA MET A 1 -13.34 -3.05 53.85
C MET A 1 -11.91 -3.49 53.87
N SER A 2 -11.00 -2.58 54.25
CA SER A 2 -9.57 -2.84 54.38
C SER A 2 -9.29 -3.23 55.83
N TYR A 3 -8.77 -4.42 56.03
CA TYR A 3 -8.27 -4.86 57.35
C TYR A 3 -6.86 -4.34 57.53
N THR A 4 -6.67 -3.37 58.43
CA THR A 4 -5.35 -3.00 59.00
C THR A 4 -5.11 -3.86 60.21
N GLN A 5 -4.11 -4.74 60.20
CA GLN A 5 -3.60 -5.39 61.42
C GLN A 5 -2.65 -4.40 62.13
N SER A 6 -2.99 -4.00 63.36
CA SER A 6 -2.15 -3.25 64.24
C SER A 6 -1.38 -4.18 65.20
N HIS A 7 -0.08 -4.06 65.27
CA HIS A 7 0.76 -4.73 66.29
C HIS A 7 0.67 -3.97 67.62
N PRO A 8 0.83 -4.64 68.76
CA PRO A 8 0.64 -4.01 70.09
C PRO A 8 1.63 -2.91 70.47
N ASP A 9 2.68 -2.73 69.71
CA ASP A 9 3.76 -1.76 70.03
C ASP A 9 3.75 -0.49 69.16
N GLY A 10 2.70 -0.24 68.39
CA GLY A 10 2.49 1.03 67.68
C GLY A 10 3.46 1.39 66.54
N GLU A 11 4.31 0.47 66.12
CA GLU A 11 5.25 0.71 65.02
C GLU A 11 4.61 0.44 63.65
N ILE A 12 4.56 1.47 62.84
CA ILE A 12 4.06 1.36 61.44
C ILE A 12 5.17 0.75 60.59
N ILE A 13 5.07 -0.53 60.27
CA ILE A 13 5.95 -1.19 59.32
C ILE A 13 5.56 -0.75 57.93
N PRO A 14 6.48 -0.08 57.13
CA PRO A 14 6.18 0.24 55.73
C PRO A 14 6.01 -1.07 54.95
N PRO A 15 5.14 -1.09 53.92
CA PRO A 15 4.94 -2.28 53.10
C PRO A 15 6.27 -2.70 52.47
N THR A 16 6.72 -3.91 52.81
CA THR A 16 7.87 -4.54 52.15
C THR A 16 7.49 -4.77 50.70
N SER A 17 8.04 -3.97 49.79
CA SER A 17 8.01 -4.22 48.35
C SER A 17 8.82 -5.49 48.07
N SER A 18 8.15 -6.64 48.07
CA SER A 18 8.73 -7.85 47.50
C SER A 18 8.73 -7.71 45.97
N THR A 19 9.74 -6.98 45.45
CA THR A 19 10.13 -7.12 44.05
C THR A 19 10.78 -8.48 43.91
N SER A 20 10.00 -9.50 43.57
CA SER A 20 10.52 -10.70 42.96
C SER A 20 11.08 -10.30 41.60
N THR A 21 12.39 -10.02 41.56
CA THR A 21 13.14 -9.91 40.31
C THR A 21 13.08 -11.27 39.62
N VAL A 22 12.19 -11.40 38.64
CA VAL A 22 12.27 -12.48 37.64
C VAL A 22 13.59 -12.23 36.90
N ALA A 23 14.58 -13.07 37.20
CA ALA A 23 15.87 -13.02 36.56
C ALA A 23 15.70 -13.12 35.04
N GLY A 24 16.08 -12.08 34.30
CA GLY A 24 16.16 -12.09 32.84
C GLY A 24 15.35 -11.03 32.09
N TYR A 25 14.56 -10.19 32.73
CA TYR A 25 13.90 -9.08 32.05
C TYR A 25 14.63 -7.75 32.36
N ALA A 26 15.64 -7.43 31.57
CA ALA A 26 16.08 -6.04 31.47
C ALA A 26 14.95 -5.30 30.70
N PRO A 27 14.34 -4.23 31.26
CA PRO A 27 13.44 -3.39 30.48
C PRO A 27 14.20 -2.90 29.25
N PRO A 28 13.57 -2.82 28.06
CA PRO A 28 14.24 -2.26 26.90
C PRO A 28 14.78 -0.91 27.31
N GLU A 29 16.10 -0.71 27.10
CA GLU A 29 16.78 0.54 27.41
C GLU A 29 15.91 1.69 26.90
N ALA A 30 15.42 2.52 27.82
CA ALA A 30 14.69 3.71 27.47
C ALA A 30 15.62 4.52 26.55
N TYR A 31 15.22 4.72 25.30
CA TYR A 31 15.99 5.52 24.36
C TYR A 31 16.45 6.80 25.06
N SER A 32 17.75 7.08 25.02
CA SER A 32 18.26 8.33 25.60
C SER A 32 17.50 9.50 24.97
N PRO A 33 17.25 10.60 25.70
CA PRO A 33 16.58 11.78 25.14
C PRO A 33 17.24 12.27 23.85
N GLU A 34 18.55 12.04 23.69
CA GLU A 34 19.33 12.36 22.51
C GLU A 34 19.03 11.44 21.32
N GLN A 35 18.80 10.14 21.54
CA GLN A 35 18.38 9.19 20.51
C GLN A 35 16.92 9.42 20.08
N ALA A 36 16.06 9.82 21.02
CA ALA A 36 14.70 10.25 20.73
C ALA A 36 14.67 11.59 19.97
N ARG A 37 15.61 12.49 20.26
CA ARG A 37 15.76 13.78 19.57
C ARG A 37 16.26 13.60 18.14
N LYS A 38 17.24 12.73 17.88
CA LYS A 38 17.75 12.41 16.53
C LYS A 38 16.68 11.82 15.62
N ARG A 39 15.66 11.11 16.13
CA ARG A 39 14.53 10.59 15.33
C ARG A 39 13.51 11.67 14.95
N ARG A 40 13.49 12.84 15.62
CA ARG A 40 12.57 13.96 15.33
C ARG A 40 13.11 14.96 14.29
N GLU A 41 14.34 14.82 13.82
CA GLU A 41 15.02 15.83 13.02
C GLU A 41 14.74 15.78 11.51
N TYR A 42 14.08 14.74 10.98
CA TYR A 42 13.74 14.72 9.57
C TYR A 42 12.38 15.36 9.34
N SER A 43 12.37 16.46 8.59
CA SER A 43 11.12 17.01 8.01
C SER A 43 10.45 15.94 7.16
N VAL A 44 9.12 15.97 7.05
CA VAL A 44 8.37 15.10 6.12
C VAL A 44 8.83 15.28 4.66
N TRP A 45 9.45 16.41 4.34
CA TRP A 45 10.03 16.72 3.04
C TRP A 45 11.44 16.12 2.84
N ASP A 46 12.05 15.57 3.89
CA ASP A 46 13.37 14.92 3.78
C ASP A 46 13.18 13.49 3.24
N PRO A 47 13.78 13.13 2.08
CA PRO A 47 13.68 11.78 1.52
C PRO A 47 14.11 10.67 2.49
N ARG A 48 14.93 10.99 3.49
CA ARG A 48 15.36 10.04 4.53
C ARG A 48 14.22 9.68 5.49
N SER A 49 13.15 10.48 5.56
CA SER A 49 11.98 10.18 6.40
C SER A 49 11.16 9.00 5.87
N ALA A 50 11.12 8.80 4.53
CA ALA A 50 10.36 7.74 3.86
C ALA A 50 11.04 7.35 2.53
N PRO A 51 12.24 6.74 2.56
CA PRO A 51 13.06 6.52 1.37
C PRO A 51 12.39 5.62 0.33
N GLY A 52 11.58 4.64 0.72
CA GLY A 52 10.83 3.79 -0.22
C GLY A 52 9.75 4.58 -0.96
N THR A 53 9.05 5.46 -0.27
CA THR A 53 8.05 6.36 -0.86
C THR A 53 8.68 7.31 -1.86
N TYR A 54 9.76 7.98 -1.48
CA TYR A 54 10.47 8.89 -2.39
C TYR A 54 11.10 8.16 -3.57
N PHE A 55 11.58 6.95 -3.38
CA PHE A 55 12.06 6.09 -4.48
C PHE A 55 10.93 5.78 -5.48
N LEU A 56 9.73 5.42 -5.00
CA LEU A 56 8.57 5.18 -5.85
C LEU A 56 8.12 6.44 -6.60
N LEU A 57 8.10 7.59 -5.93
CA LEU A 57 7.83 8.87 -6.57
C LEU A 57 8.83 9.16 -7.69
N ALA A 58 10.12 8.99 -7.40
CA ALA A 58 11.19 9.25 -8.36
C ALA A 58 11.08 8.37 -9.61
N ILE A 59 10.80 7.06 -9.45
CA ILE A 59 10.64 6.15 -10.60
C ILE A 59 9.43 6.56 -11.45
N ASN A 60 8.28 6.82 -10.85
CA ASN A 60 7.08 7.22 -11.60
C ASN A 60 7.32 8.51 -12.40
N ILE A 61 7.94 9.51 -11.79
CA ILE A 61 8.29 10.76 -12.44
C ILE A 61 9.34 10.51 -13.55
N ALA A 62 10.36 9.69 -13.29
CA ALA A 62 11.40 9.37 -14.27
C ALA A 62 10.83 8.66 -15.50
N VAL A 63 9.94 7.67 -15.33
CA VAL A 63 9.27 6.99 -16.45
C VAL A 63 8.45 7.98 -17.27
N TYR A 64 7.70 8.85 -16.59
CA TYR A 64 6.89 9.86 -17.29
C TYR A 64 7.75 10.85 -18.07
N LEU A 65 8.84 11.36 -17.49
CA LEU A 65 9.77 12.24 -18.17
C LEU A 65 10.44 11.52 -19.34
N TRP A 66 10.79 10.26 -19.19
CA TRP A 66 11.33 9.44 -20.26
C TRP A 66 10.35 9.34 -21.44
N MET A 67 9.07 9.08 -21.19
CA MET A 67 8.03 9.07 -22.23
C MET A 67 7.98 10.39 -22.99
N ILE A 68 7.95 11.53 -22.28
CA ILE A 68 7.88 12.87 -22.90
C ILE A 68 9.12 13.17 -23.75
N THR A 69 10.31 12.89 -23.23
CA THR A 69 11.57 13.14 -23.97
C THR A 69 11.70 12.29 -25.24
N HIS A 70 10.90 11.21 -25.35
CA HIS A 70 10.81 10.37 -26.56
C HIS A 70 9.54 10.66 -27.39
N GLY A 71 8.97 11.86 -27.25
CA GLY A 71 7.94 12.38 -28.14
C GLY A 71 6.50 12.04 -27.75
N VAL A 72 6.26 11.48 -26.56
CA VAL A 72 4.89 11.26 -26.08
C VAL A 72 4.25 12.57 -25.65
N ASN A 73 3.01 12.83 -26.08
CA ASN A 73 2.27 14.02 -25.66
C ASN A 73 2.06 14.03 -24.13
N PRO A 74 2.50 15.09 -23.41
CA PRO A 74 2.39 15.14 -21.96
C PRO A 74 0.98 15.32 -21.43
N LYS A 75 0.03 15.78 -22.25
CA LYS A 75 -1.36 15.99 -21.78
C LYS A 75 -2.26 14.83 -22.17
N GLU A 76 -2.11 14.34 -23.37
CA GLU A 76 -2.98 13.31 -23.97
C GLU A 76 -2.13 12.31 -24.75
N PRO A 77 -1.44 11.36 -24.08
CA PRO A 77 -0.72 10.28 -24.76
C PRO A 77 -1.70 9.44 -25.57
N SER A 78 -1.31 9.02 -26.77
CA SER A 78 -2.09 8.06 -27.54
C SER A 78 -2.04 6.67 -26.88
N GLU A 79 -3.10 5.86 -27.07
CA GLU A 79 -3.13 4.47 -26.57
C GLU A 79 -1.92 3.67 -27.09
N ALA A 80 -1.57 3.83 -28.36
CA ALA A 80 -0.40 3.18 -28.94
C ALA A 80 0.90 3.56 -28.21
N ALA A 81 1.06 4.83 -27.83
CA ALA A 81 2.20 5.26 -27.02
C ALA A 81 2.18 4.59 -25.64
N LEU A 82 1.05 4.58 -24.95
CA LEU A 82 0.92 3.93 -23.64
C LEU A 82 1.28 2.43 -23.72
N ILE A 83 0.77 1.73 -24.73
CA ILE A 83 1.07 0.30 -24.97
C ILE A 83 2.57 0.10 -25.20
N ASN A 84 3.22 0.94 -26.02
CA ASN A 84 4.65 0.85 -26.30
C ASN A 84 5.53 1.07 -25.05
N TYR A 85 5.05 1.84 -24.07
CA TYR A 85 5.73 2.06 -22.80
C TYR A 85 5.31 1.11 -21.68
N GLY A 86 4.52 0.07 -21.98
CA GLY A 86 4.23 -1.02 -21.04
C GLY A 86 2.93 -0.85 -20.25
N ALA A 87 1.95 -0.10 -20.76
CA ALA A 87 0.59 -0.10 -20.22
C ALA A 87 -0.02 -1.51 -20.21
N ASN A 88 -0.92 -1.76 -19.28
CA ASN A 88 -1.71 -3.00 -19.25
C ASN A 88 -2.59 -3.06 -20.50
N HIS A 89 -2.57 -4.20 -21.18
CA HIS A 89 -3.37 -4.45 -22.36
C HIS A 89 -3.73 -5.94 -22.36
N THR A 90 -4.97 -6.25 -22.09
CA THR A 90 -5.43 -7.62 -21.80
C THR A 90 -5.02 -8.62 -22.87
N TRP A 91 -5.23 -8.30 -24.16
CA TRP A 91 -4.79 -9.17 -25.25
C TRP A 91 -3.30 -9.50 -25.22
N LEU A 92 -2.43 -8.49 -25.04
CA LEU A 92 -0.96 -8.69 -25.03
C LEU A 92 -0.51 -9.48 -23.81
N VAL A 93 -1.12 -9.26 -22.65
CA VAL A 93 -0.82 -10.05 -21.44
C VAL A 93 -1.18 -11.52 -21.64
N LEU A 94 -2.35 -11.82 -22.23
CA LEU A 94 -2.78 -13.18 -22.56
C LEU A 94 -1.85 -13.86 -23.59
N HIS A 95 -1.17 -13.06 -24.43
CA HIS A 95 -0.19 -13.55 -25.41
C HIS A 95 1.27 -13.53 -24.91
N GLY A 96 1.47 -13.44 -23.59
CA GLY A 96 2.77 -13.63 -22.95
C GLY A 96 3.47 -12.39 -22.45
N GLU A 97 2.92 -11.17 -22.62
CA GLU A 97 3.54 -9.93 -22.14
C GLU A 97 3.16 -9.63 -20.67
N TRP A 98 3.36 -10.62 -19.78
CA TRP A 98 2.99 -10.57 -18.35
C TRP A 98 3.62 -9.41 -17.58
N TYR A 99 4.79 -8.93 -18.04
CA TYR A 99 5.48 -7.79 -17.43
C TYR A 99 4.60 -6.52 -17.39
N ARG A 100 3.61 -6.42 -18.28
CA ARG A 100 2.66 -5.29 -18.34
C ARG A 100 1.83 -5.14 -17.07
N LEU A 101 1.55 -6.23 -16.37
CA LEU A 101 0.86 -6.17 -15.08
C LEU A 101 1.65 -5.35 -14.05
N LEU A 102 2.98 -5.30 -14.16
CA LEU A 102 3.84 -4.50 -13.30
C LEU A 102 4.13 -3.13 -13.93
N THR A 103 4.56 -3.08 -15.19
CA THR A 103 5.02 -1.83 -15.82
C THR A 103 3.92 -0.79 -15.94
N ALA A 104 2.68 -1.20 -16.12
CA ALA A 104 1.52 -0.32 -16.18
C ALA A 104 1.36 0.55 -14.93
N THR A 105 1.85 0.11 -13.77
CA THR A 105 1.80 0.90 -12.53
C THR A 105 2.69 2.14 -12.55
N PHE A 106 3.60 2.23 -13.52
CA PHE A 106 4.53 3.35 -13.67
C PHE A 106 4.23 4.23 -14.90
N VAL A 107 3.40 3.74 -15.82
CA VAL A 107 2.96 4.49 -17.01
C VAL A 107 1.77 5.39 -16.64
N HIS A 108 1.75 6.65 -17.12
CA HIS A 108 0.68 7.59 -16.77
C HIS A 108 0.05 8.26 -18.00
N VAL A 109 -1.27 8.42 -17.95
CA VAL A 109 -2.13 8.93 -19.05
C VAL A 109 -2.16 10.47 -19.09
N GLY A 110 -1.07 11.13 -18.70
CA GLY A 110 -0.93 12.59 -18.73
C GLY A 110 -0.50 13.21 -17.41
N LEU A 111 -0.12 14.48 -17.48
CA LEU A 111 0.47 15.20 -16.35
C LEU A 111 -0.44 15.30 -15.12
N LEU A 112 -1.72 15.58 -15.33
CA LEU A 112 -2.68 15.69 -14.22
C LEU A 112 -2.86 14.35 -13.51
N HIS A 113 -2.93 13.25 -14.28
CA HIS A 113 -3.03 11.90 -13.76
C HIS A 113 -1.77 11.52 -12.96
N LEU A 114 -0.57 11.83 -13.47
CA LEU A 114 0.67 11.64 -12.71
C LEU A 114 0.64 12.46 -11.42
N ALA A 115 0.36 13.77 -11.51
CA ALA A 115 0.41 14.66 -10.35
C ALA A 115 -0.52 14.23 -9.22
N THR A 116 -1.76 13.82 -9.54
CA THR A 116 -2.72 13.32 -8.56
C THR A 116 -2.27 12.00 -7.94
N ASN A 117 -1.75 11.06 -8.73
CA ASN A 117 -1.19 9.81 -8.21
C ASN A 117 0.01 10.05 -7.30
N MET A 118 0.94 10.92 -7.69
CA MET A 118 2.13 11.23 -6.88
C MET A 118 1.75 11.93 -5.56
N TRP A 119 0.78 12.85 -5.60
CA TRP A 119 0.27 13.47 -4.38
C TRP A 119 -0.37 12.44 -3.43
N CYS A 120 -1.16 11.54 -3.95
CA CYS A 120 -1.77 10.45 -3.18
C CYS A 120 -0.71 9.49 -2.62
N LEU A 121 0.24 9.04 -3.45
CA LEU A 121 1.34 8.17 -3.06
C LEU A 121 2.20 8.81 -1.97
N TRP A 122 2.51 10.11 -2.09
CA TRP A 122 3.28 10.84 -1.08
C TRP A 122 2.55 10.85 0.28
N ASN A 123 1.26 11.25 0.30
CA ASN A 123 0.48 11.34 1.55
C ASN A 123 0.32 9.98 2.24
N LEU A 124 -0.06 8.95 1.50
CA LEU A 124 -0.25 7.61 2.06
C LEU A 124 1.08 6.93 2.38
N GLY A 125 2.12 7.21 1.59
CA GLY A 125 3.44 6.65 1.77
C GLY A 125 4.13 7.18 3.04
N ILE A 126 4.11 8.47 3.27
CA ILE A 126 4.62 9.09 4.52
C ILE A 126 3.91 8.51 5.75
N LEU A 127 2.62 8.22 5.65
CA LEU A 127 1.85 7.59 6.73
C LEU A 127 2.20 6.09 6.89
N GLY A 128 2.39 5.38 5.78
CA GLY A 128 2.51 3.92 5.76
C GLY A 128 3.92 3.39 5.98
N GLU A 129 4.92 4.09 5.45
CA GLU A 129 6.29 3.59 5.49
C GLU A 129 6.88 3.43 6.91
N PRO A 130 6.56 4.28 7.90
CA PRO A 130 6.97 4.03 9.28
C PRO A 130 6.47 2.70 9.86
N LEU A 131 5.33 2.19 9.37
CA LEU A 131 4.74 0.92 9.81
C LEU A 131 5.30 -0.29 9.03
N LEU A 132 5.60 -0.11 7.75
CA LEU A 132 6.00 -1.17 6.82
C LEU A 132 7.52 -1.25 6.64
N GLY A 133 8.22 -0.16 6.81
CA GLY A 133 9.60 0.04 6.38
C GLY A 133 9.72 0.23 4.87
N PRO A 134 10.90 0.68 4.37
CA PRO A 134 11.10 0.98 2.95
C PRO A 134 10.86 -0.22 2.04
N PHE A 135 11.39 -1.39 2.40
CA PHE A 135 11.17 -2.63 1.64
C PHE A 135 9.68 -3.00 1.59
N GLY A 136 8.99 -2.94 2.74
CA GLY A 136 7.57 -3.24 2.82
C GLY A 136 6.73 -2.28 1.97
N MET A 137 7.05 -0.98 1.96
CA MET A 137 6.35 0.03 1.15
C MET A 137 6.47 -0.26 -0.35
N VAL A 138 7.70 -0.50 -0.83
CA VAL A 138 7.93 -0.82 -2.25
C VAL A 138 7.25 -2.13 -2.64
N ALA A 139 7.36 -3.17 -1.80
CA ALA A 139 6.74 -4.47 -2.08
C ALA A 139 5.20 -4.39 -2.09
N VAL A 140 4.57 -3.65 -1.17
CA VAL A 140 3.12 -3.41 -1.17
C VAL A 140 2.70 -2.71 -2.46
N TYR A 141 3.39 -1.64 -2.86
CA TYR A 141 3.10 -0.93 -4.10
C TYR A 141 3.12 -1.87 -5.31
N MET A 142 4.18 -2.67 -5.47
CA MET A 142 4.32 -3.59 -6.60
C MET A 142 3.26 -4.68 -6.60
N VAL A 143 3.08 -5.38 -5.47
CA VAL A 143 2.15 -6.51 -5.37
C VAL A 143 0.71 -6.07 -5.56
N THR A 144 0.32 -4.95 -4.96
CA THR A 144 -1.07 -4.46 -5.08
C THR A 144 -1.34 -3.81 -6.42
N GLY A 145 -0.33 -3.21 -7.06
CA GLY A 145 -0.44 -2.75 -8.45
C GLY A 145 -0.66 -3.89 -9.44
N ILE A 146 0.13 -4.98 -9.32
CA ILE A 146 -0.06 -6.19 -10.11
C ILE A 146 -1.45 -6.79 -9.86
N ALA A 147 -1.88 -6.89 -8.60
CA ALA A 147 -3.19 -7.42 -8.25
C ALA A 147 -4.33 -6.58 -8.85
N GLY A 148 -4.19 -5.25 -8.85
CA GLY A 148 -5.12 -4.34 -9.49
C GLY A 148 -5.23 -4.60 -11.00
N ASN A 149 -4.11 -4.58 -11.69
CA ASN A 149 -4.06 -4.83 -13.14
C ASN A 149 -4.53 -6.24 -13.51
N LEU A 150 -4.29 -7.22 -12.64
CA LEU A 150 -4.76 -8.59 -12.83
C LEU A 150 -6.29 -8.69 -12.68
N LEU A 151 -6.89 -7.98 -11.73
CA LEU A 151 -8.34 -7.92 -11.61
C LEU A 151 -8.97 -7.19 -12.81
N SER A 152 -8.35 -6.10 -13.28
CA SER A 152 -8.76 -5.40 -14.50
C SER A 152 -8.79 -6.36 -15.69
N MET A 153 -7.68 -7.05 -15.96
CA MET A 153 -7.61 -8.08 -17.00
C MET A 153 -8.67 -9.16 -16.81
N GLY A 154 -8.89 -9.63 -15.57
CA GLY A 154 -9.92 -10.63 -15.27
C GLY A 154 -11.34 -10.15 -15.58
N THR A 155 -11.64 -8.88 -15.34
CA THR A 155 -12.95 -8.28 -15.72
C THR A 155 -13.10 -8.18 -17.23
N ASP A 156 -12.06 -7.78 -17.95
CA ASP A 156 -12.08 -7.71 -19.43
C ASP A 156 -12.33 -9.09 -20.04
N VAL A 157 -11.66 -10.13 -19.54
CA VAL A 157 -11.87 -11.51 -19.98
C VAL A 157 -13.30 -11.99 -19.66
N PHE A 158 -13.79 -11.69 -18.45
CA PHE A 158 -15.15 -12.03 -18.06
C PHE A 158 -16.21 -11.36 -18.97
N GLU A 159 -16.04 -10.09 -19.28
CA GLU A 159 -16.93 -9.34 -20.18
C GLU A 159 -16.86 -9.90 -21.61
N PHE A 160 -15.65 -10.22 -22.10
CA PHE A 160 -15.47 -10.89 -23.39
C PHE A 160 -16.22 -12.25 -23.44
N LEU A 161 -16.06 -13.09 -22.42
CA LEU A 161 -16.73 -14.39 -22.38
C LEU A 161 -18.27 -14.25 -22.32
N ARG A 162 -18.77 -13.21 -21.64
CA ARG A 162 -20.20 -12.95 -21.47
C ARG A 162 -20.85 -12.37 -22.72
N TYR A 163 -20.21 -11.37 -23.33
CA TYR A 163 -20.80 -10.61 -24.43
C TYR A 163 -20.28 -11.03 -25.81
N ARG A 164 -19.19 -11.81 -25.84
CA ARG A 164 -18.52 -12.27 -27.08
C ARG A 164 -18.05 -11.13 -27.98
N GLU A 165 -17.76 -9.98 -27.39
CA GLU A 165 -17.26 -8.80 -28.10
C GLU A 165 -15.76 -8.65 -27.88
N PRO A 166 -14.92 -8.77 -28.94
CA PRO A 166 -13.45 -8.71 -28.83
C PRO A 166 -12.92 -7.40 -28.25
N GLY A 167 -13.67 -6.30 -28.40
CA GLY A 167 -13.28 -4.97 -27.90
C GLY A 167 -12.90 -4.94 -26.41
N TYR A 168 -13.48 -5.83 -25.60
CA TYR A 168 -13.11 -5.93 -24.19
C TYR A 168 -11.67 -6.36 -23.96
N LEU A 169 -11.08 -7.17 -24.84
CA LEU A 169 -9.70 -7.62 -24.72
C LEU A 169 -8.66 -6.55 -25.11
N PHE A 170 -9.09 -5.46 -25.75
CA PHE A 170 -8.22 -4.39 -26.22
C PHE A 170 -8.22 -3.16 -25.30
N GLN A 171 -8.73 -3.31 -24.09
CA GLN A 171 -8.70 -2.23 -23.08
C GLN A 171 -7.29 -1.91 -22.65
N VAL A 172 -6.98 -0.62 -22.47
CA VAL A 172 -5.68 -0.11 -22.03
C VAL A 172 -5.79 0.48 -20.65
N GLY A 173 -5.00 -0.05 -19.71
CA GLY A 173 -4.91 0.42 -18.33
C GLY A 173 -3.51 0.93 -18.00
N ALA A 174 -3.41 2.08 -17.34
CA ALA A 174 -2.13 2.65 -16.91
C ALA A 174 -2.32 3.56 -15.69
N GLY A 175 -1.36 3.53 -14.79
CA GLY A 175 -1.31 4.42 -13.61
C GLY A 175 -0.96 3.72 -12.31
N ALA A 176 -0.41 4.50 -11.38
CA ALA A 176 -0.07 4.06 -10.04
C ALA A 176 -1.30 3.82 -9.15
N SER A 177 -2.50 4.17 -9.61
CA SER A 177 -3.69 4.26 -8.77
C SER A 177 -4.09 2.94 -8.10
N GLY A 178 -3.99 1.80 -8.80
CA GLY A 178 -4.22 0.48 -8.20
C GLY A 178 -3.29 0.22 -7.01
N ALA A 179 -2.01 0.53 -7.14
CA ALA A 179 -1.03 0.42 -6.05
C ALA A 179 -1.31 1.41 -4.91
N VAL A 180 -1.71 2.63 -5.22
CA VAL A 180 -2.10 3.66 -4.22
C VAL A 180 -3.33 3.22 -3.43
N PHE A 181 -4.34 2.65 -4.09
CA PHE A 181 -5.49 2.04 -3.41
C PHE A 181 -5.06 0.84 -2.56
N GLY A 182 -4.06 0.07 -2.99
CA GLY A 182 -3.47 -1.01 -2.21
C GLY A 182 -2.81 -0.51 -0.92
N ILE A 183 -2.06 0.59 -0.99
CA ILE A 183 -1.50 1.25 0.20
C ILE A 183 -2.63 1.76 1.12
N ALA A 184 -3.70 2.31 0.58
CA ALA A 184 -4.87 2.70 1.38
C ALA A 184 -5.51 1.48 2.08
N GLY A 185 -5.70 0.38 1.36
CA GLY A 185 -6.25 -0.87 1.89
C GLY A 185 -5.44 -1.44 3.06
N ILE A 186 -4.12 -1.55 2.89
CA ILE A 186 -3.25 -2.04 3.98
C ILE A 186 -3.25 -1.09 5.16
N LEU A 187 -3.22 0.22 4.96
CA LEU A 187 -3.26 1.20 6.03
C LEU A 187 -4.53 1.10 6.87
N ILE A 188 -5.69 0.87 6.26
CA ILE A 188 -6.95 0.68 7.00
C ILE A 188 -6.82 -0.49 7.98
N VAL A 189 -6.22 -1.60 7.55
CA VAL A 189 -6.03 -2.78 8.41
C VAL A 189 -4.99 -2.50 9.51
N LEU A 190 -3.84 -1.92 9.16
CA LEU A 190 -2.79 -1.62 10.13
C LEU A 190 -3.27 -0.62 11.19
N LEU A 191 -3.96 0.46 10.79
CA LEU A 191 -4.49 1.49 11.69
C LEU A 191 -5.72 1.02 12.51
N SER A 192 -6.27 -0.16 12.21
CA SER A 192 -7.30 -0.82 13.01
C SER A 192 -6.72 -1.64 14.17
N ASN A 193 -5.40 -1.80 14.24
CA ASN A 193 -4.75 -2.58 15.27
C ASN A 193 -4.49 -1.75 16.53
N ARG A 194 -5.19 -2.10 17.63
CA ARG A 194 -5.03 -1.44 18.95
C ARG A 194 -3.70 -1.74 19.66
N LEU A 195 -2.90 -2.67 19.13
CA LEU A 195 -1.57 -2.99 19.68
C LEU A 195 -0.47 -2.08 19.18
N LEU A 196 -0.78 -1.14 18.27
CA LEU A 196 0.17 -0.11 17.88
C LEU A 196 0.40 0.87 19.04
N PRO A 197 1.63 1.39 19.23
CA PRO A 197 2.00 2.27 20.35
C PRO A 197 1.55 3.73 20.11
N PHE A 198 0.32 3.90 19.67
CA PHE A 198 -0.31 5.20 19.42
C PHE A 198 -1.65 5.28 20.13
N PRO A 199 -2.09 6.47 20.57
CA PRO A 199 -3.41 6.68 21.12
C PRO A 199 -4.51 6.21 20.14
N TRP A 200 -5.46 5.45 20.64
CA TRP A 200 -6.54 4.90 19.81
C TRP A 200 -7.33 5.96 19.02
N GLU A 201 -7.53 7.12 19.62
CA GLU A 201 -8.22 8.25 18.95
C GLU A 201 -7.44 8.76 17.73
N GLU A 202 -6.11 8.79 17.81
CA GLU A 202 -5.25 9.17 16.69
C GLU A 202 -5.31 8.12 15.57
N LEU A 203 -5.18 6.84 15.89
CA LEU A 203 -5.32 5.74 14.93
C LEU A 203 -6.67 5.78 14.23
N ARG A 204 -7.74 6.03 14.99
CA ARG A 204 -9.11 6.13 14.45
C ARG A 204 -9.25 7.33 13.51
N ARG A 205 -8.66 8.47 13.85
CA ARG A 205 -8.66 9.69 13.01
C ARG A 205 -7.92 9.43 11.70
N LEU A 206 -6.70 8.88 11.76
CA LEU A 206 -5.89 8.56 10.58
C LEU A 206 -6.61 7.53 9.69
N ARG A 207 -7.14 6.45 10.26
CA ARG A 207 -7.94 5.47 9.52
C ARG A 207 -9.14 6.09 8.84
N SER A 208 -9.89 6.96 9.54
CA SER A 208 -11.04 7.67 8.96
C SER A 208 -10.64 8.54 7.77
N SER A 209 -9.48 9.19 7.84
CA SER A 209 -8.94 9.98 6.72
C SER A 209 -8.59 9.11 5.52
N VAL A 210 -7.95 7.96 5.73
CA VAL A 210 -7.64 6.99 4.66
C VAL A 210 -8.92 6.41 4.03
N VAL A 211 -9.93 6.07 4.85
CA VAL A 211 -11.23 5.60 4.34
C VAL A 211 -11.92 6.66 3.50
N LYS A 212 -11.98 7.90 3.98
CA LYS A 212 -12.57 9.01 3.21
C LYS A 212 -11.82 9.24 1.90
N PHE A 213 -10.49 9.21 1.93
CA PHE A 213 -9.67 9.28 0.74
C PHE A 213 -10.04 8.19 -0.28
N ALA A 214 -10.09 6.93 0.13
CA ALA A 214 -10.43 5.82 -0.74
C ALA A 214 -11.85 5.95 -1.33
N LEU A 215 -12.83 6.31 -0.49
CA LEU A 215 -14.22 6.49 -0.93
C LEU A 215 -14.37 7.65 -1.92
N ILE A 216 -13.76 8.81 -1.65
CA ILE A 216 -13.84 9.97 -2.56
C ILE A 216 -13.22 9.62 -3.92
N ASN A 217 -12.04 9.00 -3.94
CA ASN A 217 -11.38 8.61 -5.19
C ASN A 217 -12.16 7.53 -5.94
N LEU A 218 -12.80 6.59 -5.23
CA LEU A 218 -13.67 5.59 -5.86
C LEU A 218 -14.92 6.24 -6.49
N VAL A 219 -15.55 7.19 -5.78
CA VAL A 219 -16.72 7.93 -6.30
C VAL A 219 -16.34 8.76 -7.53
N ILE A 220 -15.18 9.44 -7.50
CA ILE A 220 -14.66 10.16 -8.67
C ILE A 220 -14.43 9.17 -9.82
N GLY A 221 -13.83 8.01 -9.57
CA GLY A 221 -13.64 6.96 -10.59
C GLY A 221 -14.95 6.48 -11.20
N LEU A 222 -15.94 6.19 -10.36
CA LEU A 222 -17.26 5.78 -10.82
C LEU A 222 -17.96 6.88 -11.63
N SER A 223 -17.79 8.15 -11.27
CA SER A 223 -18.41 9.26 -12.00
C SER A 223 -17.92 9.38 -13.45
N THR A 224 -16.67 8.97 -13.74
CA THR A 224 -16.14 8.97 -15.13
C THR A 224 -16.83 7.94 -16.04
N MET A 225 -17.56 6.99 -15.50
CA MET A 225 -18.38 6.06 -16.30
C MET A 225 -19.67 6.74 -16.84
N PHE A 226 -20.13 7.80 -16.17
CA PHE A 226 -21.38 8.50 -16.51
C PHE A 226 -21.16 9.84 -17.21
N VAL A 227 -19.95 10.40 -17.09
CA VAL A 227 -19.58 11.69 -17.68
C VAL A 227 -18.48 11.45 -18.70
N ASN A 228 -18.71 11.85 -19.95
CA ASN A 228 -17.72 11.67 -21.02
C ASN A 228 -16.62 12.73 -20.88
N VAL A 229 -15.67 12.51 -19.99
CA VAL A 229 -14.52 13.40 -19.72
C VAL A 229 -13.26 13.01 -20.51
N GLY A 230 -13.36 12.10 -21.48
CA GLY A 230 -12.24 11.64 -22.30
C GLY A 230 -11.22 10.73 -21.58
N ILE A 231 -11.36 10.55 -20.26
CA ILE A 231 -10.50 9.68 -19.43
C ILE A 231 -11.42 8.69 -18.71
N ARG A 232 -11.21 7.40 -18.95
CA ARG A 232 -11.90 6.32 -18.23
C ARG A 232 -11.01 5.83 -17.09
N ILE A 233 -11.52 5.90 -15.87
CA ILE A 233 -10.79 5.39 -14.69
C ILE A 233 -11.10 3.91 -14.52
N ASP A 234 -10.05 3.10 -14.40
CA ASP A 234 -10.15 1.66 -14.20
C ASP A 234 -10.50 1.32 -12.73
N ASN A 235 -11.79 1.23 -12.45
CA ASN A 235 -12.29 0.90 -11.12
C ASN A 235 -11.96 -0.55 -10.71
N SER A 236 -11.81 -1.48 -11.66
CA SER A 236 -11.42 -2.85 -11.36
C SER A 236 -10.01 -2.90 -10.81
N ALA A 237 -9.08 -2.14 -11.40
CA ALA A 237 -7.73 -2.01 -10.88
C ALA A 237 -7.71 -1.39 -9.47
N HIS A 238 -8.56 -0.39 -9.20
CA HIS A 238 -8.68 0.22 -7.87
C HIS A 238 -9.18 -0.78 -6.82
N ILE A 239 -10.23 -1.53 -7.14
CA ILE A 239 -10.81 -2.55 -6.25
C ILE A 239 -9.80 -3.68 -6.00
N GLY A 240 -9.14 -4.18 -7.04
CA GLY A 240 -8.14 -5.24 -6.94
C GLY A 240 -6.96 -4.83 -6.07
N GLY A 241 -6.43 -3.62 -6.28
CA GLY A 241 -5.40 -3.03 -5.44
C GLY A 241 -5.83 -2.90 -3.99
N PHE A 242 -7.00 -2.32 -3.75
CA PHE A 242 -7.54 -2.10 -2.41
C PHE A 242 -7.73 -3.40 -1.62
N LEU A 243 -8.39 -4.40 -2.21
CA LEU A 243 -8.66 -5.69 -1.57
C LEU A 243 -7.37 -6.47 -1.29
N SER A 244 -6.43 -6.48 -2.24
CA SER A 244 -5.13 -7.12 -2.04
C SER A 244 -4.31 -6.42 -0.96
N GLY A 245 -4.37 -5.09 -0.86
CA GLY A 245 -3.78 -4.32 0.21
C GLY A 245 -4.37 -4.66 1.58
N MET A 246 -5.69 -4.77 1.69
CA MET A 246 -6.35 -5.23 2.91
C MET A 246 -5.92 -6.66 3.30
N ALA A 247 -5.86 -7.58 2.33
CA ALA A 247 -5.43 -8.95 2.56
C ALA A 247 -3.98 -9.01 3.07
N LEU A 248 -3.06 -8.22 2.46
CA LEU A 248 -1.68 -8.08 2.93
C LEU A 248 -1.59 -7.50 4.34
N GLY A 249 -2.51 -6.63 4.71
CA GLY A 249 -2.54 -6.00 6.04
C GLY A 249 -2.67 -7.02 7.17
N LEU A 250 -3.41 -8.11 6.98
CA LEU A 250 -3.64 -9.11 8.02
C LEU A 250 -2.34 -9.77 8.53
N PRO A 251 -1.47 -10.35 7.66
CA PRO A 251 -0.20 -10.93 8.10
C PRO A 251 0.86 -9.88 8.42
N LEU A 252 0.73 -8.63 7.92
CA LEU A 252 1.76 -7.60 8.06
C LEU A 252 1.54 -6.63 9.21
N VAL A 253 0.52 -6.84 10.06
CA VAL A 253 0.35 -6.08 11.31
C VAL A 253 1.65 -6.14 12.13
N PRO A 254 2.29 -5.00 12.47
CA PRO A 254 3.50 -4.99 13.27
C PRO A 254 3.24 -5.58 14.66
N ARG A 255 4.06 -6.56 15.07
CA ARG A 255 4.04 -7.10 16.42
C ARG A 255 5.25 -6.52 17.15
N MET A 256 5.02 -5.56 18.05
CA MET A 256 6.07 -4.82 18.77
C MET A 256 7.04 -5.74 19.52
N THR A 257 6.58 -6.91 19.98
CA THR A 257 7.38 -7.89 20.73
C THR A 257 8.22 -8.83 19.85
N ALA A 258 8.00 -8.83 18.52
CA ALA A 258 8.60 -9.85 17.66
C ALA A 258 10.02 -9.56 17.16
N GLY A 259 10.50 -8.32 17.31
CA GLY A 259 11.78 -7.88 16.76
C GLY A 259 11.78 -7.66 15.25
N ARG A 260 12.70 -6.82 14.76
CA ARG A 260 12.79 -6.39 13.36
C ARG A 260 13.04 -7.55 12.38
N GLU A 261 13.92 -8.47 12.74
CA GLU A 261 14.29 -9.59 11.84
C GLU A 261 13.11 -10.52 11.56
N ARG A 262 12.33 -10.88 12.60
CA ARG A 262 11.13 -11.72 12.43
C ARG A 262 10.07 -11.01 11.60
N TYR A 263 9.94 -9.67 11.74
CA TYR A 263 9.04 -8.89 10.93
C TYR A 263 9.45 -8.89 9.46
N LEU A 264 10.72 -8.65 9.14
CA LEU A 264 11.25 -8.70 7.78
C LEU A 264 11.12 -10.09 7.15
N ARG A 265 11.39 -11.17 7.92
CA ARG A 265 11.17 -12.54 7.45
C ARG A 265 9.69 -12.78 7.11
N ARG A 266 8.79 -12.34 7.97
CA ARG A 266 7.33 -12.44 7.72
C ARG A 266 6.93 -11.68 6.48
N GLN A 267 7.43 -10.46 6.28
CA GLN A 267 7.19 -9.68 5.07
C GLN A 267 7.64 -10.46 3.82
N LYS A 268 8.88 -10.95 3.80
CA LYS A 268 9.41 -11.71 2.66
C LYS A 268 8.54 -12.93 2.31
N ILE A 269 8.12 -13.70 3.32
CA ILE A 269 7.25 -14.86 3.12
C ILE A 269 5.88 -14.43 2.59
N THR A 270 5.27 -13.40 3.19
CA THR A 270 3.97 -12.90 2.76
C THR A 270 4.00 -12.42 1.31
N PHE A 271 5.01 -11.63 0.93
CA PHE A 271 5.12 -11.14 -0.44
C PHE A 271 5.42 -12.26 -1.44
N ALA A 272 6.30 -13.20 -1.11
CA ALA A 272 6.57 -14.36 -1.97
C ALA A 272 5.31 -15.21 -2.21
N LEU A 273 4.55 -15.47 -1.15
CA LEU A 273 3.28 -16.20 -1.25
C LEU A 273 2.24 -15.42 -2.06
N SER A 274 2.16 -14.10 -1.88
CA SER A 274 1.25 -13.25 -2.66
C SER A 274 1.61 -13.26 -4.14
N CYS A 275 2.89 -13.15 -4.50
CA CYS A 275 3.34 -13.26 -5.89
C CYS A 275 2.98 -14.63 -6.49
N PHE A 276 3.16 -15.72 -5.74
CA PHE A 276 2.77 -17.04 -6.18
C PHE A 276 1.26 -17.15 -6.42
N ILE A 277 0.44 -16.65 -5.49
CA ILE A 277 -1.03 -16.63 -5.63
C ILE A 277 -1.45 -15.81 -6.86
N LEU A 278 -0.87 -14.62 -7.06
CA LEU A 278 -1.18 -13.77 -8.22
C LEU A 278 -0.77 -14.45 -9.54
N ALA A 279 0.38 -15.10 -9.58
CA ALA A 279 0.80 -15.88 -10.75
C ALA A 279 -0.16 -17.04 -11.06
N LEU A 280 -0.63 -17.72 -10.02
CA LEU A 280 -1.63 -18.79 -10.16
C LEU A 280 -2.97 -18.26 -10.67
N ILE A 281 -3.46 -17.16 -10.12
CA ILE A 281 -4.70 -16.50 -10.60
C ILE A 281 -4.54 -16.08 -12.05
N GLY A 282 -3.41 -15.45 -12.42
CA GLY A 282 -3.13 -15.06 -13.79
C GLY A 282 -3.11 -16.23 -14.76
N TYR A 283 -2.47 -17.33 -14.36
CA TYR A 283 -2.47 -18.57 -15.13
C TYR A 283 -3.89 -19.10 -15.37
N PHE A 284 -4.73 -19.14 -14.33
CA PHE A 284 -6.11 -19.55 -14.49
C PHE A 284 -6.92 -18.64 -15.41
N ILE A 285 -6.79 -17.30 -15.26
CA ILE A 285 -7.49 -16.36 -16.15
C ILE A 285 -7.07 -16.61 -17.60
N ALA A 286 -5.77 -16.77 -17.88
CA ALA A 286 -5.28 -17.02 -19.23
C ALA A 286 -5.70 -18.41 -19.80
N HIS A 287 -5.92 -19.37 -18.93
CA HIS A 287 -6.38 -20.70 -19.37
C HIS A 287 -7.85 -20.72 -19.80
N PHE A 288 -8.68 -19.83 -19.25
CA PHE A 288 -10.11 -19.74 -19.56
C PHE A 288 -10.44 -18.63 -20.57
N ALA A 289 -9.48 -17.78 -20.95
CA ALA A 289 -9.61 -16.74 -21.98
C ALA A 289 -9.50 -17.34 -23.38
#